data_3583d7c72cab2b490bdc9b18e8c8834a
#
_entry.id   3583d7c72cab2b490bdc9b18e8c8834a
#
_cell.length_a   1.000
_cell.length_b   1.000
_cell.length_c   1.000
_cell.angle_alpha   90.00
_cell.angle_beta   90.00
_cell.angle_gamma   90.00
#
_symmetry.space_group_name_H-M   'P 1'
#
loop_
_entity.id
_entity.type
_entity.pdbx_description
1 polymer ?
#
loop_
_entity_poly.entity_id
_entity_poly.type
_entity_poly.pdbx_seq_one_letter_code
_entity_poly.pdbx_strand_id
1 'polypeptide(L)'
;GTTWAYKCEEFPVADDIRFEAEADVVIVGAGPGGASAAYHLASLGFDVALLDKAAFPRDKVCGDGLTPAAVAELSLMGVDTTGWMRNRGLRVIGGGNEVYFEWPEQATLPGYGMARTRLELDADLVAKAQGAGARLYENHVVTGALRAATGRVIGVEARVGRGTDAKLVEFKAPLVVDAG
;
A
#
# COMPACT_ATOMS: atom_id res chain seq x y z
N GLY A 1 23.05 -9.91 -2.15
CA GLY A 1 21.92 -10.46 -2.88
C GLY A 1 21.19 -11.48 -2.03
N THR A 2 19.99 -11.13 -1.53
CA THR A 2 19.14 -12.05 -0.77
C THR A 2 18.17 -12.67 -1.76
N THR A 3 18.42 -13.92 -2.13
CA THR A 3 17.52 -14.71 -2.98
C THR A 3 16.34 -15.14 -2.10
N TRP A 4 15.17 -14.62 -2.37
CA TRP A 4 13.92 -15.11 -1.77
C TRP A 4 13.55 -16.42 -2.43
N ALA A 5 14.00 -17.54 -1.85
CA ALA A 5 13.51 -18.86 -2.22
C ALA A 5 12.26 -19.14 -1.37
N TYR A 6 11.07 -18.94 -1.95
CA TYR A 6 9.86 -19.51 -1.37
C TYR A 6 9.92 -21.02 -1.56
N LYS A 7 9.87 -21.79 -0.45
CA LYS A 7 9.58 -23.21 -0.51
C LYS A 7 8.18 -23.38 -1.10
N CYS A 8 8.10 -24.02 -2.26
CA CYS A 8 6.83 -24.52 -2.78
C CYS A 8 6.36 -25.63 -1.85
N GLU A 9 5.48 -25.33 -0.91
CA GLU A 9 4.62 -26.37 -0.35
C GLU A 9 3.58 -26.69 -1.44
N GLU A 10 3.34 -27.97 -1.68
CA GLU A 10 2.42 -28.47 -2.68
C GLU A 10 1.03 -27.88 -2.45
N PHE A 11 0.65 -26.92 -3.31
CA PHE A 11 -0.71 -26.42 -3.38
C PHE A 11 -1.52 -27.30 -4.31
N PRO A 12 -2.82 -27.53 -4.00
CA PRO A 12 -3.69 -28.31 -4.87
C PRO A 12 -3.75 -27.68 -6.26
N VAL A 13 -3.58 -28.55 -7.26
CA VAL A 13 -3.43 -28.19 -8.68
C VAL A 13 -4.73 -27.60 -9.24
N ALA A 14 -4.64 -26.44 -9.77
CA ALA A 14 -5.17 -25.85 -11.03
C ALA A 14 -6.64 -25.98 -11.47
N ASP A 15 -7.53 -26.70 -10.83
CA ASP A 15 -8.92 -26.81 -11.35
C ASP A 15 -9.90 -25.76 -10.78
N ASP A 16 -9.48 -24.90 -9.87
CA ASP A 16 -10.33 -23.92 -9.19
C ASP A 16 -9.80 -22.47 -9.20
N ILE A 17 -8.92 -22.12 -10.15
CA ILE A 17 -8.47 -20.73 -10.30
C ILE A 17 -9.61 -19.94 -10.97
N ARG A 18 -10.15 -18.96 -10.23
CA ARG A 18 -11.17 -18.04 -10.77
C ARG A 18 -10.52 -16.74 -11.21
N PHE A 19 -10.88 -16.31 -12.40
CA PHE A 19 -10.61 -14.95 -12.85
C PHE A 19 -11.43 -13.97 -12.00
N GLU A 20 -10.77 -13.01 -11.33
CA GLU A 20 -11.45 -12.06 -10.46
C GLU A 20 -11.65 -10.71 -11.15
N ALA A 21 -10.60 -10.13 -11.72
CA ALA A 21 -10.69 -8.83 -12.37
C ALA A 21 -9.56 -8.56 -13.38
N GLU A 22 -9.87 -7.71 -14.35
CA GLU A 22 -8.89 -6.97 -15.14
C GLU A 22 -8.82 -5.53 -14.68
N ALA A 23 -7.63 -4.93 -14.84
CA ALA A 23 -7.36 -3.54 -14.54
C ALA A 23 -6.25 -3.01 -15.45
N ASP A 24 -6.09 -1.69 -15.55
CA ASP A 24 -4.90 -1.09 -16.16
C ASP A 24 -3.68 -1.28 -15.25
N VAL A 25 -3.90 -1.21 -13.94
CA VAL A 25 -2.86 -1.36 -12.92
C VAL A 25 -3.37 -2.20 -11.75
N VAL A 26 -2.59 -3.20 -11.36
CA VAL A 26 -2.75 -3.91 -10.08
C VAL A 26 -1.69 -3.40 -9.11
N ILE A 27 -2.12 -2.98 -7.92
CA ILE A 27 -1.25 -2.54 -6.83
C ILE A 27 -1.39 -3.53 -5.67
N VAL A 28 -0.28 -4.08 -5.22
CA VAL A 28 -0.20 -5.05 -4.13
C VAL A 28 0.26 -4.33 -2.86
N GLY A 29 -0.58 -4.32 -1.84
CA GLY A 29 -0.37 -3.60 -0.58
C GLY A 29 -1.05 -2.22 -0.58
N ALA A 30 -2.07 -2.06 0.26
CA ALA A 30 -2.82 -0.81 0.45
C ALA A 30 -2.33 -0.01 1.68
N GLY A 31 -1.03 -0.09 1.97
CA GLY A 31 -0.38 0.84 2.89
C GLY A 31 -0.25 2.24 2.28
N PRO A 32 0.43 3.19 2.97
CA PRO A 32 0.51 4.58 2.51
C PRO A 32 1.02 4.73 1.08
N GLY A 33 2.07 3.97 0.69
CA GLY A 33 2.62 4.03 -0.67
C GLY A 33 1.65 3.52 -1.73
N GLY A 34 1.04 2.34 -1.50
CA GLY A 34 0.10 1.74 -2.45
C GLY A 34 -1.21 2.52 -2.55
N ALA A 35 -1.75 3.00 -1.44
CA ALA A 35 -2.97 3.81 -1.45
C ALA A 35 -2.76 5.16 -2.13
N SER A 36 -1.60 5.83 -1.91
CA SER A 36 -1.26 7.07 -2.62
C SER A 36 -1.09 6.83 -4.12
N ALA A 37 -0.37 5.77 -4.51
CA ALA A 37 -0.24 5.41 -5.93
C ALA A 37 -1.61 5.12 -6.58
N ALA A 38 -2.47 4.37 -5.88
CA ALA A 38 -3.82 4.09 -6.34
C ALA A 38 -4.67 5.35 -6.51
N TYR A 39 -4.59 6.29 -5.57
CA TYR A 39 -5.27 7.58 -5.65
C TYR A 39 -4.86 8.35 -6.90
N HIS A 40 -3.56 8.52 -7.12
CA HIS A 40 -3.07 9.31 -8.26
C HIS A 40 -3.40 8.65 -9.60
N LEU A 41 -3.21 7.35 -9.72
CA LEU A 41 -3.53 6.62 -10.95
C LEU A 41 -5.04 6.65 -11.26
N ALA A 42 -5.88 6.41 -10.25
CA ALA A 42 -7.33 6.49 -10.42
C ALA A 42 -7.79 7.91 -10.75
N SER A 43 -7.19 8.94 -10.14
CA SER A 43 -7.46 10.36 -10.45
C SER A 43 -7.08 10.73 -11.90
N LEU A 44 -6.14 10.02 -12.51
CA LEU A 44 -5.77 10.16 -13.93
C LEU A 44 -6.67 9.34 -14.86
N GLY A 45 -7.64 8.62 -14.32
CA GLY A 45 -8.63 7.85 -15.09
C GLY A 45 -8.22 6.41 -15.41
N PHE A 46 -7.13 5.90 -14.80
CA PHE A 46 -6.78 4.48 -14.92
C PHE A 46 -7.69 3.62 -14.07
N ASP A 47 -8.05 2.43 -14.58
CA ASP A 47 -8.70 1.39 -13.79
C ASP A 47 -7.67 0.72 -12.88
N VAL A 48 -7.81 0.90 -11.57
CA VAL A 48 -6.85 0.44 -10.56
C VAL A 48 -7.48 -0.60 -9.65
N ALA A 49 -6.87 -1.79 -9.59
CA ALA A 49 -7.16 -2.81 -8.57
C ALA A 49 -6.12 -2.71 -7.44
N LEU A 50 -6.55 -2.32 -6.25
CA LEU A 50 -5.71 -2.19 -5.05
C LEU A 50 -5.98 -3.38 -4.12
N LEU A 51 -4.99 -4.24 -3.90
CA LEU A 51 -5.10 -5.46 -3.12
C LEU A 51 -4.40 -5.32 -1.77
N ASP A 52 -5.03 -5.78 -0.69
CA ASP A 52 -4.38 -5.94 0.61
C ASP A 52 -4.80 -7.25 1.28
N LYS A 53 -3.86 -7.86 2.01
CA LYS A 53 -4.10 -9.08 2.79
C LYS A 53 -5.00 -8.89 4.00
N ALA A 54 -5.18 -7.67 4.45
CA ALA A 54 -6.02 -7.30 5.59
C ALA A 54 -7.29 -6.58 5.15
N ALA A 55 -8.26 -6.46 6.06
CA ALA A 55 -9.39 -5.54 5.93
C ALA A 55 -9.11 -4.25 6.71
N PHE A 56 -9.63 -3.13 6.22
CA PHE A 56 -9.47 -1.82 6.85
C PHE A 56 -10.68 -1.43 7.72
N PRO A 57 -10.47 -0.71 8.82
CA PRO A 57 -9.16 -0.23 9.33
C PRO A 57 -8.34 -1.36 9.92
N ARG A 58 -7.00 -1.33 9.70
CA ARG A 58 -6.07 -2.30 10.26
C ARG A 58 -4.91 -1.64 10.97
N ASP A 59 -4.46 -2.25 12.05
CA ASP A 59 -3.24 -1.81 12.72
C ASP A 59 -1.99 -2.32 12.01
N LYS A 60 -0.91 -1.55 12.10
CA LYS A 60 0.43 -1.95 11.65
C LYS A 60 1.47 -1.32 12.56
N VAL A 61 2.39 -2.11 13.07
CA VAL A 61 3.50 -1.61 13.89
C VAL A 61 4.30 -0.58 13.09
N CYS A 62 4.31 0.65 13.61
CA CYS A 62 4.99 1.80 13.02
C CYS A 62 5.17 2.88 14.10
N GLY A 63 6.10 3.83 13.88
CA GLY A 63 6.29 4.99 14.74
C GLY A 63 5.26 6.11 14.52
N ASP A 64 4.26 5.91 13.66
CA ASP A 64 3.15 6.85 13.37
C ASP A 64 3.58 8.27 12.96
N GLY A 65 4.87 8.45 12.70
CA GLY A 65 5.48 9.72 12.32
C GLY A 65 5.43 9.97 10.81
N LEU A 66 5.03 11.18 10.45
CA LEU A 66 4.97 11.67 9.07
C LEU A 66 6.01 12.77 8.87
N THR A 67 6.85 12.61 7.87
CA THR A 67 7.81 13.63 7.45
C THR A 67 7.11 14.79 6.74
N PRO A 68 7.77 15.96 6.58
CA PRO A 68 7.25 17.06 5.76
C PRO A 68 6.85 16.63 4.34
N ALA A 69 7.61 15.72 3.72
CA ALA A 69 7.28 15.21 2.39
C ALA A 69 5.97 14.40 2.40
N ALA A 70 5.77 13.55 3.41
CA ALA A 70 4.51 12.83 3.56
C ALA A 70 3.32 13.78 3.81
N VAL A 71 3.52 14.84 4.60
CA VAL A 71 2.49 15.87 4.83
C VAL A 71 2.14 16.62 3.54
N ALA A 72 3.14 16.95 2.71
CA ALA A 72 2.90 17.56 1.41
C ALA A 72 2.06 16.65 0.51
N GLU A 73 2.37 15.35 0.48
CA GLU A 73 1.61 14.36 -0.28
C GLU A 73 0.16 14.26 0.17
N LEU A 74 -0.09 14.20 1.49
CA LEU A 74 -1.45 14.23 2.04
C LEU A 74 -2.23 15.47 1.60
N SER A 75 -1.55 16.62 1.55
CA SER A 75 -2.12 17.88 1.09
C SER A 75 -2.49 17.82 -0.39
N LEU A 76 -1.64 17.25 -1.25
CA LEU A 76 -1.90 17.03 -2.67
C LEU A 76 -3.10 16.09 -2.90
N MET A 77 -3.23 15.07 -2.08
CA MET A 77 -4.37 14.16 -2.10
C MET A 77 -5.65 14.77 -1.52
N GLY A 78 -5.59 15.97 -0.93
CA GLY A 78 -6.71 16.63 -0.25
C GLY A 78 -7.19 15.85 0.98
N VAL A 79 -6.28 15.23 1.72
CA VAL A 79 -6.60 14.57 3.00
C VAL A 79 -6.83 15.64 4.05
N ASP A 80 -7.95 15.56 4.78
CA ASP A 80 -8.20 16.46 5.90
C ASP A 80 -7.32 16.07 7.10
N THR A 81 -6.36 16.91 7.41
CA THR A 81 -5.43 16.76 8.53
C THR A 81 -5.79 17.61 9.74
N THR A 82 -7.03 18.14 9.80
CA THR A 82 -7.51 18.96 10.91
C THR A 82 -7.41 18.18 12.22
N GLY A 83 -6.80 18.79 13.22
CA GLY A 83 -6.63 18.19 14.54
C GLY A 83 -5.50 17.15 14.67
N TRP A 84 -4.77 16.85 13.59
CA TRP A 84 -3.61 15.95 13.69
C TRP A 84 -2.47 16.63 14.46
N MET A 85 -1.70 15.83 15.19
CA MET A 85 -0.55 16.33 15.94
C MET A 85 0.57 16.75 14.99
N ARG A 86 1.05 18.00 15.12
CA ARG A 86 2.22 18.48 14.40
C ARG A 86 3.49 18.33 15.21
N ASN A 87 4.59 18.00 14.54
CA ASN A 87 5.92 18.00 15.15
C ASN A 87 6.88 18.90 14.35
N ARG A 88 7.88 19.45 15.04
CA ARG A 88 8.87 20.38 14.45
C ARG A 88 10.17 19.69 14.05
N GLY A 89 10.32 18.42 14.36
CA GLY A 89 11.58 17.74 14.10
C GLY A 89 11.62 16.35 14.73
N LEU A 90 12.82 15.80 14.77
CA LEU A 90 13.14 14.49 15.31
C LEU A 90 14.03 14.62 16.51
N ARG A 91 13.71 13.91 17.56
CA ARG A 91 14.58 13.73 18.74
C ARG A 91 15.16 12.33 18.70
N VAL A 92 16.47 12.24 18.55
CA VAL A 92 17.20 10.99 18.50
C VAL A 92 17.94 10.80 19.81
N ILE A 93 17.71 9.66 20.48
CA ILE A 93 18.31 9.33 21.77
C ILE A 93 19.05 7.99 21.61
N GLY A 94 20.33 7.95 21.94
CA GLY A 94 21.14 6.74 21.88
C GLY A 94 22.53 6.92 22.45
N GLY A 95 23.13 5.85 23.01
CA GLY A 95 24.49 5.87 23.55
C GLY A 95 24.73 6.90 24.66
N GLY A 96 23.72 7.28 25.42
CA GLY A 96 23.80 8.32 26.44
C GLY A 96 23.76 9.76 25.90
N ASN A 97 23.57 9.92 24.61
CA ASN A 97 23.46 11.22 23.93
C ASN A 97 22.06 11.46 23.43
N GLU A 98 21.74 12.73 23.26
CA GLU A 98 20.48 13.20 22.70
C GLU A 98 20.77 14.29 21.67
N VAL A 99 20.14 14.19 20.49
CA VAL A 99 20.25 15.18 19.42
C VAL A 99 18.86 15.50 18.93
N TYR A 100 18.56 16.79 18.75
CA TYR A 100 17.32 17.27 18.16
C TYR A 100 17.59 17.84 16.78
N PHE A 101 16.86 17.37 15.77
CA PHE A 101 16.90 17.85 14.41
C PHE A 101 15.57 18.53 14.08
N GLU A 102 15.58 19.82 13.88
CA GLU A 102 14.42 20.51 13.33
C GLU A 102 14.22 20.20 11.86
N TRP A 103 12.98 20.18 11.40
CA TRP A 103 12.73 20.09 9.98
C TRP A 103 13.23 21.36 9.29
N PRO A 104 14.08 21.22 8.25
CA PRO A 104 14.60 22.39 7.54
C PRO A 104 13.48 23.11 6.80
N GLU A 105 13.54 24.43 6.77
CA GLU A 105 12.67 25.21 5.90
C GLU A 105 13.03 24.94 4.45
N GLN A 106 12.01 24.60 3.65
CA GLN A 106 12.14 24.31 2.22
C GLN A 106 11.00 25.02 1.46
N ALA A 107 11.31 25.46 0.24
CA ALA A 107 10.33 26.21 -0.57
C ALA A 107 9.08 25.37 -0.96
N THR A 108 9.22 24.05 -1.02
CA THR A 108 8.18 23.14 -1.56
C THR A 108 7.57 22.22 -0.53
N LEU A 109 8.13 22.15 0.69
CA LEU A 109 7.67 21.28 1.76
C LEU A 109 7.26 22.10 3.00
N PRO A 110 6.26 21.66 3.76
CA PRO A 110 5.93 22.31 5.03
C PRO A 110 7.10 22.16 6.02
N GLY A 111 7.34 23.18 6.85
CA GLY A 111 8.36 23.16 7.90
C GLY A 111 7.97 22.33 9.13
N TYR A 112 7.09 21.34 8.97
CA TYR A 112 6.62 20.48 10.05
C TYR A 112 6.28 19.09 9.53
N GLY A 113 6.42 18.12 10.40
CA GLY A 113 5.86 16.78 10.24
C GLY A 113 4.55 16.63 11.02
N MET A 114 3.95 15.48 10.94
CA MET A 114 2.74 15.12 11.67
C MET A 114 2.85 13.75 12.32
N ALA A 115 1.89 13.43 13.21
CA ALA A 115 1.70 12.09 13.73
C ALA A 115 0.23 11.69 13.58
N ARG A 116 0.02 10.47 13.09
CA ARG A 116 -1.28 9.81 12.96
C ARG A 116 -1.09 8.31 13.07
N THR A 117 -1.95 7.63 13.83
CA THR A 117 -1.87 6.17 13.93
C THR A 117 -2.02 5.50 12.57
N ARG A 118 -1.30 4.41 12.33
CA ARG A 118 -1.42 3.65 11.07
C ARG A 118 -2.82 3.09 10.88
N LEU A 119 -3.54 2.80 11.98
CA LEU A 119 -4.94 2.38 11.95
C LEU A 119 -5.81 3.39 11.20
N GLU A 120 -5.64 4.67 11.53
CA GLU A 120 -6.45 5.76 10.98
C GLU A 120 -5.88 6.26 9.64
N LEU A 121 -4.57 6.48 9.56
CA LEU A 121 -3.91 6.97 8.36
C LEU A 121 -4.16 6.06 7.16
N ASP A 122 -3.93 4.75 7.33
CA ASP A 122 -4.08 3.80 6.22
C ASP A 122 -5.55 3.73 5.75
N ALA A 123 -6.51 3.79 6.68
CA ALA A 123 -7.94 3.84 6.34
C ALA A 123 -8.32 5.12 5.60
N ASP A 124 -7.83 6.28 6.05
CA ASP A 124 -8.08 7.57 5.39
C ASP A 124 -7.52 7.58 3.96
N LEU A 125 -6.32 7.05 3.74
CA LEU A 125 -5.69 6.97 2.42
C LEU A 125 -6.40 6.00 1.48
N VAL A 126 -6.82 4.84 1.99
CA VAL A 126 -7.60 3.86 1.23
C VAL A 126 -8.95 4.46 0.83
N ALA A 127 -9.63 5.15 1.74
CA ALA A 127 -10.89 5.84 1.42
C ALA A 127 -10.70 6.92 0.33
N LYS A 128 -9.58 7.64 0.36
CA LYS A 128 -9.22 8.60 -0.70
C LYS A 128 -9.01 7.92 -2.05
N ALA A 129 -8.28 6.80 -2.08
CA ALA A 129 -8.07 6.03 -3.30
C ALA A 129 -9.40 5.51 -3.88
N GLN A 130 -10.28 4.96 -3.04
CA GLN A 130 -11.62 4.52 -3.44
C GLN A 130 -12.47 5.68 -3.94
N GLY A 131 -12.43 6.83 -3.28
CA GLY A 131 -13.12 8.04 -3.70
C GLY A 131 -12.64 8.57 -5.06
N ALA A 132 -11.40 8.30 -5.45
CA ALA A 132 -10.84 8.60 -6.77
C ALA A 132 -11.20 7.56 -7.84
N GLY A 133 -11.78 6.40 -7.45
CA GLY A 133 -12.21 5.35 -8.36
C GLY A 133 -11.41 4.04 -8.27
N ALA A 134 -10.40 3.94 -7.41
CA ALA A 134 -9.67 2.68 -7.21
C ALA A 134 -10.58 1.61 -6.59
N ARG A 135 -10.49 0.39 -7.10
CA ARG A 135 -11.23 -0.78 -6.57
C ARG A 135 -10.38 -1.47 -5.51
N LEU A 136 -10.84 -1.43 -4.25
CA LEU A 136 -10.17 -2.11 -3.14
C LEU A 136 -10.60 -3.57 -3.04
N TYR A 137 -9.61 -4.46 -2.91
CA TYR A 137 -9.78 -5.89 -2.66
C TYR A 137 -9.08 -6.27 -1.35
N GLU A 138 -9.87 -6.32 -0.29
CA GLU A 138 -9.41 -6.71 1.05
C GLU A 138 -9.35 -8.23 1.20
N ASN A 139 -8.55 -8.70 2.18
CA ASN A 139 -8.37 -10.13 2.46
C ASN A 139 -7.81 -10.95 1.28
N HIS A 140 -7.07 -10.29 0.37
CA HIS A 140 -6.43 -10.90 -0.77
C HIS A 140 -4.92 -11.02 -0.52
N VAL A 141 -4.46 -12.23 -0.21
CA VAL A 141 -3.04 -12.51 -0.01
C VAL A 141 -2.41 -12.83 -1.35
N VAL A 142 -1.70 -11.88 -1.94
CA VAL A 142 -0.97 -12.13 -3.20
C VAL A 142 0.10 -13.18 -2.95
N THR A 143 0.10 -14.24 -3.75
CA THR A 143 0.97 -15.41 -3.64
C THR A 143 2.01 -15.46 -4.74
N GLY A 144 1.77 -14.81 -5.88
CA GLY A 144 2.70 -14.83 -6.99
C GLY A 144 2.35 -13.86 -8.12
N ALA A 145 3.30 -13.66 -9.02
CA ALA A 145 3.10 -12.90 -10.24
C ALA A 145 2.72 -13.83 -11.39
N LEU A 146 1.66 -13.50 -12.12
CA LEU A 146 1.31 -14.15 -13.39
C LEU A 146 2.26 -13.68 -14.47
N ARG A 147 2.78 -14.63 -15.25
CA ARG A 147 3.74 -14.34 -16.32
C ARG A 147 3.27 -14.90 -17.65
N ALA A 148 3.42 -14.10 -18.69
CA ALA A 148 3.30 -14.58 -20.06
C ALA A 148 4.47 -15.51 -20.44
N ALA A 149 4.36 -16.23 -21.55
CA ALA A 149 5.43 -17.08 -22.08
C ALA A 149 6.75 -16.33 -22.34
N THR A 150 6.70 -15.01 -22.54
CA THR A 150 7.86 -14.11 -22.68
C THR A 150 8.56 -13.78 -21.36
N GLY A 151 8.01 -14.21 -20.21
CA GLY A 151 8.48 -13.85 -18.87
C GLY A 151 7.92 -12.53 -18.34
N ARG A 152 7.21 -11.74 -19.16
CA ARG A 152 6.59 -10.48 -18.73
C ARG A 152 5.52 -10.76 -17.68
N VAL A 153 5.50 -9.94 -16.62
CA VAL A 153 4.41 -9.94 -15.63
C VAL A 153 3.16 -9.37 -16.29
N ILE A 154 2.04 -10.09 -16.16
CA ILE A 154 0.73 -9.77 -16.74
C ILE A 154 -0.38 -9.75 -15.70
N GLY A 155 -0.04 -9.81 -14.42
CA GLY A 155 -0.98 -9.83 -13.32
C GLY A 155 -0.41 -10.47 -12.07
N VAL A 156 -1.30 -10.77 -11.13
CA VAL A 156 -0.98 -11.48 -9.89
C VAL A 156 -1.99 -12.55 -9.59
N GLU A 157 -1.54 -13.57 -8.86
CA GLU A 157 -2.37 -14.56 -8.21
C GLU A 157 -2.54 -14.18 -6.75
N ALA A 158 -3.74 -14.29 -6.22
CA ALA A 158 -4.03 -14.04 -4.83
C ALA A 158 -4.88 -15.18 -4.23
N ARG A 159 -4.67 -15.42 -2.94
CA ARG A 159 -5.46 -16.34 -2.14
C ARG A 159 -6.48 -15.57 -1.32
N VAL A 160 -7.75 -15.99 -1.40
CA VAL A 160 -8.89 -15.45 -0.64
C VAL A 160 -9.43 -16.53 0.27
N GLY A 161 -9.69 -16.20 1.53
CA GLY A 161 -10.16 -17.14 2.53
C GLY A 161 -9.03 -17.79 3.33
N ARG A 162 -9.38 -18.74 4.20
CA ARG A 162 -8.45 -19.43 5.11
C ARG A 162 -8.69 -20.94 5.11
N GLY A 163 -7.63 -21.71 5.38
CA GLY A 163 -7.70 -23.16 5.49
C GLY A 163 -8.13 -23.83 4.19
N THR A 164 -8.96 -24.86 4.29
CA THR A 164 -9.48 -25.67 3.17
C THR A 164 -10.46 -24.91 2.26
N ASP A 165 -11.00 -23.79 2.73
CA ASP A 165 -11.96 -22.98 1.96
C ASP A 165 -11.23 -21.86 1.18
N ALA A 166 -9.92 -21.81 1.24
CA ALA A 166 -9.12 -20.83 0.51
C ALA A 166 -9.24 -21.10 -1.00
N LYS A 167 -9.49 -20.00 -1.76
CA LYS A 167 -9.58 -20.00 -3.22
C LYS A 167 -8.43 -19.22 -3.81
N LEU A 168 -7.94 -19.64 -4.96
CA LEU A 168 -7.01 -18.88 -5.77
C LEU A 168 -7.80 -18.06 -6.79
N VAL A 169 -7.43 -16.80 -6.93
CA VAL A 169 -8.02 -15.84 -7.86
C VAL A 169 -6.94 -15.11 -8.62
N GLU A 170 -7.21 -14.77 -9.87
CA GLU A 170 -6.29 -14.04 -10.73
C GLU A 170 -6.75 -12.62 -10.97
N PHE A 171 -5.81 -11.68 -10.88
CA PHE A 171 -5.97 -10.29 -11.29
C PHE A 171 -5.03 -10.03 -12.46
N LYS A 172 -5.55 -9.61 -13.62
CA LYS A 172 -4.76 -9.33 -14.81
C LYS A 172 -4.60 -7.83 -15.02
N ALA A 173 -3.37 -7.42 -15.33
CA ALA A 173 -3.04 -6.05 -15.67
C ALA A 173 -1.73 -5.98 -16.48
N PRO A 174 -1.61 -5.01 -17.40
CA PRO A 174 -0.35 -4.75 -18.09
C PRO A 174 0.75 -4.19 -17.18
N LEU A 175 0.36 -3.59 -16.01
CA LEU A 175 1.27 -3.07 -15.01
C LEU A 175 0.91 -3.61 -13.62
N VAL A 176 1.93 -4.08 -12.89
CA VAL A 176 1.83 -4.50 -11.49
C VAL A 176 2.82 -3.71 -10.66
N VAL A 177 2.33 -3.13 -9.56
CA VAL A 177 3.13 -2.38 -8.57
C VAL A 177 3.13 -3.17 -7.27
N ASP A 178 4.31 -3.50 -6.74
CA ASP A 178 4.46 -4.08 -5.41
C ASP A 178 4.80 -2.96 -4.40
N ALA A 179 3.89 -2.75 -3.45
CA ALA A 179 3.97 -1.75 -2.39
C ALA A 179 3.77 -2.37 -0.99
N GLY A 180 3.93 -3.70 -0.86
CA GLY A 180 3.71 -4.50 0.34
C GLY A 180 4.90 -4.69 1.28
#